data_ad10bfa76726d9e59837a3c66f2f8fc5
#
_entry.id   ad10bfa76726d9e59837a3c66f2f8fc5
#
_cell.length_a   1.000
_cell.length_b   1.000
_cell.length_c   1.000
_cell.angle_alpha   90.00
_cell.angle_beta   90.00
_cell.angle_gamma   90.00
#
_symmetry.space_group_name_H-M   'P 1'
#
loop_
_entity.id
_entity.type
_entity.pdbx_description
1 polymer ?
#
loop_
_entity_poly.entity_id
_entity_poly.type
_entity_poly.pdbx_seq_one_letter_code
_entity_poly.pdbx_strand_id
1 'polypeptide(L)'
;MNHQEEEDLLPLDFFLWTDEQLAKLPLLELLVLSFDGEASLHPGGVFSTDRLFQKLSLGPNDYVLEIGCGSAKDLCRLVEKYDCRAIGVDSSDLIVKLAENRVRKTGLSSKITIIKGDVANMNFFNDRQFDIVIAQSVLATILDKDKAATEVSRVLKSGGHFGDIELIWIDEPDDELVYNVEKRIGSFDRPLKSSEWIGLFKEAGLKETNIFTSNDFGFPTDIFSVIKHNGSFVESMKLLMLMMSRGNRINLTKRTEHLRWMKDSGKIGYGIYVFEKI
;
A
#
# COMPACT_ATOMS: atom_id res chain seq x y z
N MET A 1 34.55 3.05 -13.93
CA MET A 1 33.30 2.73 -13.25
C MET A 1 33.65 1.72 -12.19
N ASN A 2 33.46 2.03 -10.91
CA ASN A 2 33.80 1.15 -9.81
C ASN A 2 32.72 0.06 -9.68
N HIS A 3 33.13 -1.17 -9.30
CA HIS A 3 32.23 -2.30 -9.02
C HIS A 3 31.07 -1.97 -8.04
N GLN A 4 31.19 -0.91 -7.25
CA GLN A 4 30.16 -0.42 -6.33
C GLN A 4 29.05 0.38 -7.02
N GLU A 5 29.29 0.92 -8.23
CA GLU A 5 28.26 1.62 -9.03
C GLU A 5 27.40 0.64 -9.85
N GLU A 6 27.87 -0.59 -10.06
CA GLU A 6 27.09 -1.65 -10.74
C GLU A 6 26.11 -2.37 -9.80
N GLU A 7 26.39 -2.46 -8.50
CA GLU A 7 25.46 -3.03 -7.50
C GLU A 7 24.29 -2.09 -7.16
N ASP A 8 24.44 -0.78 -7.40
CA ASP A 8 23.41 0.23 -7.15
C ASP A 8 22.40 0.43 -8.30
N LEU A 9 22.67 -0.18 -9.45
CA LEU A 9 21.67 -0.31 -10.51
C LEU A 9 20.72 -1.41 -10.09
N LEU A 10 19.70 -1.02 -9.30
CA LEU A 10 18.52 -1.85 -9.15
C LEU A 10 18.16 -2.52 -10.45
N PRO A 11 17.41 -3.63 -10.35
CA PRO A 11 16.76 -4.26 -11.49
C PRO A 11 15.76 -3.32 -12.19
N LEU A 12 16.15 -2.07 -12.46
CA LEU A 12 15.61 -1.26 -13.54
C LEU A 12 15.72 -2.00 -14.87
N ASP A 13 16.56 -3.00 -14.93
CA ASP A 13 16.62 -4.06 -15.94
C ASP A 13 15.55 -5.15 -15.76
N PHE A 14 14.45 -4.86 -15.03
CA PHE A 14 13.22 -5.63 -15.11
C PHE A 14 12.82 -5.94 -16.57
N PHE A 15 13.19 -5.09 -17.51
CA PHE A 15 13.07 -5.34 -18.96
C PHE A 15 13.93 -6.50 -19.46
N LEU A 16 15.01 -6.84 -18.77
CA LEU A 16 15.90 -7.94 -19.13
C LEU A 16 15.51 -9.26 -18.45
N TRP A 17 14.58 -9.22 -17.49
CA TRP A 17 14.11 -10.43 -16.82
C TRP A 17 13.38 -11.34 -17.78
N THR A 18 13.62 -12.63 -17.66
CA THR A 18 12.92 -13.66 -18.43
C THR A 18 11.49 -13.82 -17.92
N ASP A 19 10.61 -14.34 -18.79
CA ASP A 19 9.23 -14.62 -18.40
C ASP A 19 9.16 -15.63 -17.22
N GLU A 20 10.13 -16.53 -17.11
CA GLU A 20 10.25 -17.46 -15.99
C GLU A 20 10.58 -16.76 -14.66
N GLN A 21 11.46 -15.77 -14.68
CA GLN A 21 11.78 -14.96 -13.50
C GLN A 21 10.56 -14.14 -13.05
N LEU A 22 9.88 -13.51 -14.00
CA LEU A 22 8.67 -12.71 -13.74
C LEU A 22 7.52 -13.56 -13.21
N ALA A 23 7.37 -14.80 -13.71
CA ALA A 23 6.31 -15.71 -13.26
C ALA A 23 6.46 -16.17 -11.81
N LYS A 24 7.69 -16.13 -11.28
CA LYS A 24 8.00 -16.53 -9.88
C LYS A 24 7.75 -15.42 -8.86
N LEU A 25 7.58 -14.17 -9.31
CA LEU A 25 7.33 -13.06 -8.40
C LEU A 25 5.96 -13.16 -7.73
N PRO A 26 5.85 -12.80 -6.45
CA PRO A 26 4.58 -12.51 -5.83
C PRO A 26 3.78 -11.49 -6.66
N LEU A 27 2.44 -11.59 -6.64
CA LEU A 27 1.61 -10.73 -7.48
C LEU A 27 1.82 -9.24 -7.17
N LEU A 28 1.90 -8.87 -5.91
CA LEU A 28 2.11 -7.48 -5.50
C LEU A 28 3.46 -6.92 -5.99
N GLU A 29 4.55 -7.67 -5.84
CA GLU A 29 5.86 -7.27 -6.38
C GLU A 29 5.82 -7.09 -7.89
N LEU A 30 5.18 -8.04 -8.59
CA LEU A 30 5.02 -7.95 -10.03
C LEU A 30 4.22 -6.71 -10.44
N LEU A 31 3.15 -6.37 -9.73
CA LEU A 31 2.35 -5.17 -10.00
C LEU A 31 3.18 -3.90 -9.75
N VAL A 32 3.85 -3.79 -8.61
CA VAL A 32 4.71 -2.62 -8.31
C VAL A 32 5.76 -2.44 -9.41
N LEU A 33 6.47 -3.50 -9.78
CA LEU A 33 7.52 -3.44 -10.81
C LEU A 33 6.98 -3.19 -12.22
N SER A 34 5.83 -3.78 -12.56
CA SER A 34 5.21 -3.60 -13.89
C SER A 34 4.89 -2.15 -14.20
N PHE A 35 4.69 -1.36 -13.17
CA PHE A 35 4.33 0.04 -13.26
C PHE A 35 5.45 0.98 -12.78
N ASP A 36 6.68 0.50 -12.62
CA ASP A 36 7.82 1.25 -12.08
C ASP A 36 7.50 1.93 -10.74
N GLY A 37 6.58 1.34 -9.96
CA GLY A 37 6.08 1.90 -8.72
C GLY A 37 5.20 3.15 -8.87
N GLU A 38 4.78 3.50 -10.08
CA GLU A 38 3.95 4.70 -10.34
C GLU A 38 2.45 4.45 -10.12
N ALA A 39 1.99 3.20 -10.12
CA ALA A 39 0.59 2.90 -9.84
C ALA A 39 0.31 2.95 -8.34
N SER A 40 -0.82 3.55 -7.96
CA SER A 40 -1.39 3.37 -6.62
C SER A 40 -2.06 2.00 -6.58
N LEU A 41 -1.57 1.11 -5.72
CA LEU A 41 -2.07 -0.28 -5.60
C LEU A 41 -3.08 -0.47 -4.46
N HIS A 42 -3.62 0.60 -3.94
CA HIS A 42 -4.68 0.60 -2.92
C HIS A 42 -6.00 1.16 -3.50
N PRO A 43 -7.16 0.82 -2.93
CA PRO A 43 -8.45 1.27 -3.44
C PRO A 43 -8.62 2.79 -3.30
N GLY A 44 -9.29 3.40 -4.29
CA GLY A 44 -9.52 4.84 -4.34
C GLY A 44 -8.31 5.68 -4.77
N GLY A 45 -7.12 5.10 -4.88
CA GLY A 45 -5.90 5.75 -5.37
C GLY A 45 -5.60 7.07 -4.68
N VAL A 46 -5.13 8.06 -5.45
CA VAL A 46 -4.78 9.39 -4.91
C VAL A 46 -5.93 10.05 -4.14
N PHE A 47 -7.18 9.80 -4.53
CA PHE A 47 -8.34 10.37 -3.84
C PHE A 47 -8.46 9.85 -2.39
N SER A 48 -8.33 8.54 -2.18
CA SER A 48 -8.40 7.95 -0.83
C SER A 48 -7.20 8.35 0.02
N THR A 49 -6.00 8.39 -0.56
CA THR A 49 -4.78 8.89 0.10
C THR A 49 -4.93 10.36 0.53
N ASP A 50 -5.39 11.24 -0.36
CA ASP A 50 -5.57 12.66 -0.02
C ASP A 50 -6.62 12.85 1.08
N ARG A 51 -7.69 12.06 1.04
CA ARG A 51 -8.72 12.07 2.08
C ARG A 51 -8.17 11.60 3.42
N LEU A 52 -7.36 10.53 3.43
CA LEU A 52 -6.70 10.04 4.63
C LEU A 52 -5.76 11.11 5.21
N PHE A 53 -4.87 11.68 4.39
CA PHE A 53 -3.91 12.69 4.84
C PHE A 53 -4.58 13.93 5.42
N GLN A 54 -5.72 14.37 4.85
CA GLN A 54 -6.49 15.49 5.40
C GLN A 54 -7.07 15.22 6.79
N LYS A 55 -7.31 13.95 7.13
CA LYS A 55 -7.88 13.53 8.42
C LYS A 55 -6.83 13.27 9.50
N LEU A 56 -5.57 13.09 9.11
CA LEU A 56 -4.47 12.82 10.04
C LEU A 56 -3.84 14.07 10.67
N SER A 57 -4.29 15.28 10.30
CA SER A 57 -3.79 16.56 10.84
C SER A 57 -2.26 16.70 10.79
N LEU A 58 -1.66 16.23 9.69
CA LEU A 58 -0.21 16.20 9.45
C LEU A 58 0.43 17.59 9.49
N GLY A 59 1.61 17.68 10.08
CA GLY A 59 2.41 18.89 10.19
C GLY A 59 3.92 18.65 10.09
N PRO A 60 4.75 19.73 10.02
CA PRO A 60 6.18 19.64 9.73
C PRO A 60 7.02 19.01 10.86
N ASN A 61 6.47 18.92 12.06
CA ASN A 61 7.17 18.33 13.20
C ASN A 61 6.87 16.86 13.41
N ASP A 62 5.93 16.30 12.64
CA ASP A 62 5.51 14.92 12.81
C ASP A 62 6.58 13.95 12.34
N TYR A 63 6.67 12.84 13.05
CA TYR A 63 7.46 11.69 12.67
C TYR A 63 6.50 10.58 12.24
N VAL A 64 6.49 10.30 10.94
CA VAL A 64 5.53 9.40 10.31
C VAL A 64 6.15 8.03 10.05
N LEU A 65 5.40 6.97 10.26
CA LEU A 65 5.71 5.62 9.81
C LEU A 65 4.68 5.20 8.75
N GLU A 66 5.12 4.82 7.56
CA GLU A 66 4.30 4.10 6.60
C GLU A 66 4.69 2.63 6.60
N ILE A 67 3.77 1.76 7.00
CA ILE A 67 3.92 0.31 6.95
C ILE A 67 3.45 -0.22 5.60
N GLY A 68 4.21 -1.15 4.98
CA GLY A 68 3.97 -1.60 3.62
C GLY A 68 4.11 -0.46 2.61
N CYS A 69 5.19 0.32 2.71
CA CYS A 69 5.35 1.56 1.94
C CYS A 69 5.46 1.37 0.42
N GLY A 70 5.55 0.13 -0.04
CA GLY A 70 5.66 -0.17 -1.47
C GLY A 70 6.80 0.61 -2.11
N SER A 71 6.55 1.27 -3.23
CA SER A 71 7.53 2.11 -3.93
C SER A 71 7.84 3.45 -3.24
N ALA A 72 7.30 3.71 -2.04
CA ALA A 72 7.35 4.98 -1.32
C ALA A 72 6.78 6.18 -2.10
N LYS A 73 5.90 5.97 -3.08
CA LYS A 73 5.29 7.04 -3.87
C LYS A 73 4.48 7.98 -3.00
N ASP A 74 3.55 7.43 -2.21
CA ASP A 74 2.67 8.22 -1.36
C ASP A 74 3.42 8.80 -0.15
N LEU A 75 4.44 8.09 0.37
CA LEU A 75 5.32 8.60 1.41
C LEU A 75 6.13 9.82 0.97
N CYS A 76 6.72 9.79 -0.24
CA CYS A 76 7.40 10.96 -0.81
C CYS A 76 6.43 12.13 -0.97
N ARG A 77 5.25 11.89 -1.50
CA ARG A 77 4.19 12.90 -1.67
C ARG A 77 3.74 13.53 -0.35
N LEU A 78 3.63 12.70 0.70
CA LEU A 78 3.31 13.16 2.04
C LEU A 78 4.40 14.08 2.59
N VAL A 79 5.66 13.65 2.52
CA VAL A 79 6.81 14.42 3.04
C VAL A 79 7.02 15.73 2.27
N GLU A 80 6.84 15.74 0.94
CA GLU A 80 6.88 16.96 0.14
C GLU A 80 5.78 17.96 0.53
N LYS A 81 4.57 17.45 0.78
CA LYS A 81 3.41 18.30 1.08
C LYS A 81 3.42 18.87 2.50
N TYR A 82 3.82 18.08 3.48
CA TYR A 82 3.71 18.44 4.90
C TYR A 82 5.04 18.80 5.57
N ASP A 83 6.15 18.64 4.86
CA ASP A 83 7.52 18.96 5.32
C ASP A 83 7.97 18.16 6.55
N CYS A 84 7.36 17.01 6.83
CA CYS A 84 7.62 16.14 7.98
C CYS A 84 8.81 15.19 7.73
N ARG A 85 9.13 14.35 8.73
CA ARG A 85 10.08 13.23 8.62
C ARG A 85 9.34 11.92 8.61
N ALA A 86 9.86 10.94 7.85
CA ALA A 86 9.17 9.65 7.72
C ALA A 86 10.13 8.45 7.66
N ILE A 87 9.58 7.30 8.07
CA ILE A 87 10.15 5.99 7.78
C ILE A 87 9.12 5.20 6.96
N GLY A 88 9.58 4.53 5.91
CA GLY A 88 8.82 3.51 5.18
C GLY A 88 9.33 2.12 5.54
N VAL A 89 8.44 1.18 5.82
CA VAL A 89 8.77 -0.23 6.06
C VAL A 89 8.10 -1.09 5.01
N ASP A 90 8.86 -2.02 4.41
CA ASP A 90 8.33 -3.07 3.55
C ASP A 90 9.07 -4.39 3.79
N SER A 91 8.42 -5.52 3.57
CA SER A 91 9.00 -6.85 3.82
C SER A 91 9.83 -7.38 2.65
N SER A 92 9.62 -6.85 1.44
CA SER A 92 10.29 -7.28 0.21
C SER A 92 11.61 -6.54 -0.01
N ASP A 93 12.72 -7.28 -0.15
CA ASP A 93 14.03 -6.71 -0.53
C ASP A 93 13.97 -5.91 -1.82
N LEU A 94 13.20 -6.41 -2.78
CA LEU A 94 13.06 -5.81 -4.09
C LEU A 94 12.30 -4.47 -4.02
N ILE A 95 11.23 -4.44 -3.24
CA ILE A 95 10.42 -3.24 -3.06
C ILE A 95 11.16 -2.19 -2.22
N VAL A 96 11.87 -2.60 -1.16
CA VAL A 96 12.74 -1.71 -0.37
C VAL A 96 13.75 -0.99 -1.26
N LYS A 97 14.47 -1.72 -2.13
CA LYS A 97 15.41 -1.10 -3.07
C LYS A 97 14.74 -0.12 -4.04
N LEU A 98 13.53 -0.43 -4.52
CA LEU A 98 12.75 0.46 -5.38
C LEU A 98 12.36 1.75 -4.64
N ALA A 99 11.91 1.63 -3.39
CA ALA A 99 11.56 2.74 -2.52
C ALA A 99 12.76 3.64 -2.22
N GLU A 100 13.90 3.06 -1.84
CA GLU A 100 15.16 3.79 -1.61
C GLU A 100 15.61 4.58 -2.85
N ASN A 101 15.51 3.96 -4.04
CA ASN A 101 15.82 4.60 -5.29
C ASN A 101 14.89 5.80 -5.58
N ARG A 102 13.59 5.66 -5.30
CA ARG A 102 12.64 6.77 -5.41
C ARG A 102 13.00 7.91 -4.46
N VAL A 103 13.21 7.62 -3.18
CA VAL A 103 13.58 8.60 -2.16
C VAL A 103 14.85 9.37 -2.57
N ARG A 104 15.85 8.67 -3.12
CA ARG A 104 17.06 9.31 -3.64
C ARG A 104 16.77 10.21 -4.84
N LYS A 105 15.99 9.74 -5.82
CA LYS A 105 15.64 10.50 -7.02
C LYS A 105 14.80 11.75 -6.74
N THR A 106 13.96 11.72 -5.71
CA THR A 106 13.17 12.89 -5.28
C THR A 106 13.96 13.85 -4.38
N GLY A 107 15.19 13.51 -4.00
CA GLY A 107 16.01 14.35 -3.12
C GLY A 107 15.57 14.34 -1.65
N LEU A 108 14.74 13.38 -1.25
CA LEU A 108 14.14 13.31 0.10
C LEU A 108 14.95 12.46 1.09
N SER A 109 16.15 11.99 0.75
CA SER A 109 16.97 11.10 1.58
C SER A 109 17.33 11.67 2.96
N SER A 110 17.26 13.00 3.15
CA SER A 110 17.47 13.64 4.46
C SER A 110 16.23 13.57 5.36
N LYS A 111 15.06 13.23 4.83
CA LYS A 111 13.77 13.21 5.55
C LYS A 111 13.12 11.85 5.58
N ILE A 112 13.41 10.98 4.62
CA ILE A 112 12.81 9.65 4.50
C ILE A 112 13.89 8.59 4.62
N THR A 113 13.64 7.60 5.48
CA THR A 113 14.43 6.37 5.58
C THR A 113 13.54 5.18 5.20
N ILE A 114 14.05 4.26 4.39
CA ILE A 114 13.37 3.01 4.05
C ILE A 114 14.03 1.86 4.81
N ILE A 115 13.23 0.99 5.41
CA ILE A 115 13.70 -0.14 6.23
C ILE A 115 12.98 -1.42 5.77
N LYS A 116 13.75 -2.49 5.60
CA LYS A 116 13.16 -3.82 5.46
C LYS A 116 12.68 -4.31 6.82
N GLY A 117 11.42 -4.73 6.91
CA GLY A 117 10.86 -5.24 8.16
C GLY A 117 9.50 -5.92 8.00
N ASP A 118 9.16 -6.72 9.02
CA ASP A 118 7.85 -7.33 9.16
C ASP A 118 6.99 -6.47 10.09
N VAL A 119 5.84 -6.04 9.60
CA VAL A 119 4.88 -5.20 10.35
C VAL A 119 4.33 -5.91 11.60
N ALA A 120 4.19 -7.24 11.55
CA ALA A 120 3.80 -8.01 12.71
C ALA A 120 4.93 -8.17 13.75
N ASN A 121 6.14 -7.66 13.48
CA ASN A 121 7.29 -7.76 14.38
C ASN A 121 8.23 -6.56 14.24
N MET A 122 7.76 -5.37 14.62
CA MET A 122 8.52 -4.11 14.52
C MET A 122 9.41 -3.84 15.74
N ASN A 123 10.06 -4.87 16.29
CA ASN A 123 10.93 -4.78 17.49
C ASN A 123 12.19 -3.91 17.29
N PHE A 124 12.46 -3.49 16.04
CA PHE A 124 13.49 -2.52 15.70
C PHE A 124 13.06 -1.05 15.91
N PHE A 125 11.80 -0.81 16.28
CA PHE A 125 11.29 0.48 16.73
C PHE A 125 10.99 0.49 18.23
N ASN A 126 11.25 1.63 18.87
CA ASN A 126 10.87 1.87 20.24
C ASN A 126 9.34 2.04 20.40
N ASP A 127 8.86 1.78 21.60
CA ASP A 127 7.49 2.15 21.96
C ASP A 127 7.31 3.67 21.86
N ARG A 128 6.13 4.10 21.40
CA ARG A 128 5.76 5.51 21.35
C ARG A 128 6.76 6.37 20.55
N GLN A 129 7.21 5.87 19.42
CA GLN A 129 8.20 6.54 18.57
C GLN A 129 7.58 7.51 17.59
N PHE A 130 6.41 7.19 17.03
CA PHE A 130 5.81 7.91 15.91
C PHE A 130 4.59 8.74 16.34
N ASP A 131 4.43 9.91 15.72
CA ASP A 131 3.24 10.74 15.85
C ASP A 131 2.10 10.19 15.02
N ILE A 132 2.44 9.64 13.83
CA ILE A 132 1.46 9.10 12.88
C ILE A 132 1.99 7.78 12.30
N VAL A 133 1.09 6.79 12.19
CA VAL A 133 1.32 5.55 11.44
C VAL A 133 0.30 5.46 10.33
N ILE A 134 0.71 5.04 9.13
CA ILE A 134 -0.14 4.90 7.95
C ILE A 134 0.01 3.50 7.38
N ALA A 135 -1.12 2.90 6.97
CA ALA A 135 -1.18 1.68 6.18
C ALA A 135 -2.13 1.89 4.99
N GLN A 136 -1.78 1.36 3.81
CA GLN A 136 -2.61 1.48 2.63
C GLN A 136 -2.66 0.14 1.89
N SER A 137 -3.72 -0.66 2.13
CA SER A 137 -3.91 -2.03 1.63
C SER A 137 -2.77 -2.98 2.03
N VAL A 138 -2.41 -2.97 3.28
CA VAL A 138 -1.31 -3.75 3.83
C VAL A 138 -1.81 -4.79 4.84
N LEU A 139 -2.67 -4.37 5.75
CA LEU A 139 -3.06 -5.24 6.87
C LEU A 139 -3.88 -6.44 6.41
N ALA A 140 -4.64 -6.33 5.31
CA ALA A 140 -5.31 -7.47 4.70
C ALA A 140 -4.33 -8.58 4.31
N THR A 141 -3.09 -8.22 3.90
CA THR A 141 -2.07 -9.18 3.44
C THR A 141 -1.31 -9.87 4.58
N ILE A 142 -1.48 -9.40 5.83
CA ILE A 142 -0.77 -9.91 6.99
C ILE A 142 -1.54 -11.07 7.62
N LEU A 143 -0.83 -12.16 7.88
CA LEU A 143 -1.43 -13.37 8.48
C LEU A 143 -1.97 -13.09 9.90
N ASP A 144 -1.14 -12.50 10.75
CA ASP A 144 -1.46 -12.18 12.14
C ASP A 144 -1.80 -10.70 12.27
N LYS A 145 -3.06 -10.37 11.93
CA LYS A 145 -3.57 -8.99 11.92
C LYS A 145 -3.64 -8.40 13.32
N ASP A 146 -3.94 -9.22 14.34
CA ASP A 146 -4.01 -8.78 15.74
C ASP A 146 -2.64 -8.32 16.22
N LYS A 147 -1.60 -9.09 15.89
CA LYS A 147 -0.23 -8.74 16.22
C LYS A 147 0.23 -7.49 15.48
N ALA A 148 -0.10 -7.34 14.20
CA ALA A 148 0.21 -6.13 13.44
C ALA A 148 -0.49 -4.90 14.02
N ALA A 149 -1.77 -4.98 14.37
CA ALA A 149 -2.51 -3.90 15.01
C ALA A 149 -1.92 -3.53 16.38
N THR A 150 -1.50 -4.54 17.17
CA THR A 150 -0.81 -4.34 18.44
C THR A 150 0.52 -3.60 18.26
N GLU A 151 1.33 -3.98 17.27
CA GLU A 151 2.60 -3.32 16.95
C GLU A 151 2.38 -1.88 16.49
N VAL A 152 1.37 -1.62 15.63
CA VAL A 152 0.96 -0.26 15.24
C VAL A 152 0.65 0.57 16.48
N SER A 153 -0.18 0.05 17.37
CA SER A 153 -0.49 0.74 18.63
C SER A 153 0.76 0.95 19.48
N ARG A 154 1.63 -0.04 19.62
CA ARG A 154 2.85 0.04 20.45
C ARG A 154 3.76 1.19 19.99
N VAL A 155 4.02 1.30 18.68
CA VAL A 155 4.96 2.28 18.14
C VAL A 155 4.39 3.70 18.07
N LEU A 156 3.07 3.88 18.14
CA LEU A 156 2.41 5.18 18.21
C LEU A 156 2.63 5.84 19.57
N LYS A 157 2.84 7.14 19.60
CA LYS A 157 2.77 7.97 20.81
C LYS A 157 1.34 8.04 21.33
N SER A 158 1.16 8.29 22.64
CA SER A 158 -0.15 8.66 23.17
C SER A 158 -0.64 9.95 22.50
N GLY A 159 -1.90 9.99 22.06
CA GLY A 159 -2.44 11.07 21.21
C GLY A 159 -1.99 11.00 19.75
N GLY A 160 -1.14 10.06 19.38
CA GLY A 160 -0.76 9.83 17.97
C GLY A 160 -1.88 9.18 17.16
N HIS A 161 -1.81 9.32 15.84
CA HIS A 161 -2.88 8.87 14.96
C HIS A 161 -2.45 7.70 14.06
N PHE A 162 -3.36 6.75 13.88
CA PHE A 162 -3.24 5.69 12.90
C PHE A 162 -4.23 5.93 11.76
N GLY A 163 -3.75 5.91 10.53
CA GLY A 163 -4.55 6.01 9.32
C GLY A 163 -4.45 4.77 8.45
N ASP A 164 -5.59 4.24 8.00
CA ASP A 164 -5.63 2.99 7.24
C ASP A 164 -6.60 3.07 6.06
N ILE A 165 -6.24 2.40 4.95
CA ILE A 165 -7.10 2.21 3.78
C ILE A 165 -7.13 0.73 3.44
N GLU A 166 -8.31 0.09 3.53
CA GLU A 166 -8.43 -1.34 3.25
C GLU A 166 -9.66 -1.67 2.40
N LEU A 167 -9.58 -2.77 1.65
CA LEU A 167 -10.75 -3.38 1.04
C LEU A 167 -11.69 -3.94 2.11
N ILE A 168 -12.99 -3.81 1.86
CA ILE A 168 -14.02 -4.30 2.77
C ILE A 168 -15.11 -5.09 2.03
N TRP A 169 -15.70 -6.05 2.74
CA TRP A 169 -17.00 -6.59 2.37
C TRP A 169 -18.07 -5.54 2.70
N ILE A 170 -18.80 -5.09 1.68
CA ILE A 170 -19.95 -4.18 1.84
C ILE A 170 -21.28 -4.96 1.98
N ASP A 171 -21.26 -6.22 1.55
CA ASP A 171 -22.37 -7.15 1.70
C ASP A 171 -21.81 -8.54 2.03
N GLU A 172 -22.64 -9.44 2.53
CA GLU A 172 -22.24 -10.80 2.88
C GLU A 172 -21.76 -11.55 1.63
N PRO A 173 -20.49 -12.02 1.59
CA PRO A 173 -20.01 -12.83 0.49
C PRO A 173 -20.63 -14.23 0.56
N ASP A 174 -20.87 -14.83 -0.60
CA ASP A 174 -21.15 -16.26 -0.66
C ASP A 174 -19.83 -17.07 -0.62
N ASP A 175 -19.94 -18.37 -0.29
CA ASP A 175 -18.80 -19.26 -0.13
C ASP A 175 -17.95 -19.37 -1.40
N GLU A 176 -18.59 -19.29 -2.58
CA GLU A 176 -17.89 -19.34 -3.87
C GLU A 176 -17.02 -18.09 -4.06
N LEU A 177 -17.53 -16.91 -3.70
CA LEU A 177 -16.82 -15.64 -3.75
C LEU A 177 -15.63 -15.65 -2.79
N VAL A 178 -15.85 -16.08 -1.53
CA VAL A 178 -14.78 -16.22 -0.53
C VAL A 178 -13.70 -17.16 -1.04
N TYR A 179 -14.05 -18.37 -1.47
CA TYR A 179 -13.10 -19.36 -1.99
C TYR A 179 -12.26 -18.81 -3.15
N ASN A 180 -12.89 -18.10 -4.08
CA ASN A 180 -12.21 -17.57 -5.24
C ASN A 180 -11.26 -16.40 -4.88
N VAL A 181 -11.64 -15.55 -3.91
CA VAL A 181 -10.74 -14.49 -3.38
C VAL A 181 -9.54 -15.14 -2.71
N GLU A 182 -9.75 -16.05 -1.77
CA GLU A 182 -8.69 -16.74 -1.04
C GLU A 182 -7.74 -17.53 -1.95
N LYS A 183 -8.27 -18.22 -2.95
CA LYS A 183 -7.47 -19.02 -3.88
C LYS A 183 -6.59 -18.18 -4.80
N ARG A 184 -7.03 -16.97 -5.19
CA ARG A 184 -6.37 -16.16 -6.22
C ARG A 184 -5.47 -15.08 -5.65
N ILE A 185 -5.82 -14.52 -4.48
CA ILE A 185 -5.06 -13.47 -3.82
C ILE A 185 -4.16 -14.07 -2.73
N GLY A 186 -4.52 -15.21 -2.21
CA GLY A 186 -3.93 -15.89 -1.05
C GLY A 186 -4.92 -15.92 0.11
N SER A 187 -4.80 -16.91 0.99
CA SER A 187 -5.72 -17.10 2.12
C SER A 187 -5.67 -15.97 3.16
N PHE A 188 -4.71 -15.06 3.05
CA PHE A 188 -4.49 -13.96 3.99
C PHE A 188 -5.06 -12.63 3.49
N ASP A 189 -5.22 -12.49 2.17
CA ASP A 189 -5.63 -11.23 1.49
C ASP A 189 -7.16 -11.12 1.38
N ARG A 190 -7.90 -11.63 2.35
CA ARG A 190 -9.34 -11.46 2.31
C ARG A 190 -9.76 -10.12 2.89
N PRO A 191 -10.69 -9.41 2.25
CA PRO A 191 -11.34 -8.27 2.86
C PRO A 191 -12.04 -8.68 4.16
N LEU A 192 -12.02 -7.80 5.15
CA LEU A 192 -12.87 -7.90 6.34
C LEU A 192 -14.08 -6.98 6.17
N LYS A 193 -15.10 -7.15 7.00
CA LYS A 193 -16.17 -6.13 7.12
C LYS A 193 -15.60 -4.90 7.81
N SER A 194 -16.17 -3.72 7.55
CA SER A 194 -15.73 -2.49 8.22
C SER A 194 -15.79 -2.60 9.74
N SER A 195 -16.80 -3.28 10.29
CA SER A 195 -16.92 -3.52 11.73
C SER A 195 -15.81 -4.40 12.30
N GLU A 196 -15.30 -5.35 11.52
CA GLU A 196 -14.20 -6.22 11.94
C GLU A 196 -12.87 -5.45 12.00
N TRP A 197 -12.59 -4.59 10.99
CA TRP A 197 -11.44 -3.67 11.02
C TRP A 197 -11.50 -2.74 12.24
N ILE A 198 -12.67 -2.13 12.49
CA ILE A 198 -12.86 -1.27 13.65
C ILE A 198 -12.65 -2.04 14.96
N GLY A 199 -13.16 -3.26 15.07
CA GLY A 199 -12.98 -4.13 16.23
C GLY A 199 -11.50 -4.41 16.50
N LEU A 200 -10.77 -4.85 15.46
CA LEU A 200 -9.34 -5.14 15.51
C LEU A 200 -8.52 -3.97 16.08
N PHE A 201 -8.76 -2.77 15.59
CA PHE A 201 -8.01 -1.60 16.04
C PHE A 201 -8.40 -1.15 17.46
N LYS A 202 -9.68 -1.29 17.84
CA LYS A 202 -10.15 -1.03 19.21
C LYS A 202 -9.55 -2.01 20.22
N GLU A 203 -9.44 -3.28 19.87
CA GLU A 203 -8.79 -4.31 20.70
C GLU A 203 -7.30 -4.03 20.89
N ALA A 204 -6.64 -3.41 19.89
CA ALA A 204 -5.25 -2.93 20.01
C ALA A 204 -5.11 -1.63 20.83
N GLY A 205 -6.20 -1.11 21.43
CA GLY A 205 -6.17 0.10 22.27
C GLY A 205 -6.23 1.43 21.52
N LEU A 206 -6.75 1.40 20.28
CA LEU A 206 -6.95 2.59 19.47
C LEU A 206 -8.41 3.04 19.53
N LYS A 207 -8.64 4.35 19.58
CA LYS A 207 -9.97 4.97 19.60
C LYS A 207 -10.30 5.51 18.24
N GLU A 208 -11.45 5.12 17.73
CA GLU A 208 -12.00 5.61 16.46
C GLU A 208 -12.21 7.14 16.50
N THR A 209 -11.73 7.84 15.46
CA THR A 209 -11.91 9.29 15.28
C THR A 209 -12.62 9.62 13.98
N ASN A 210 -12.34 8.92 12.88
CA ASN A 210 -13.01 9.13 11.61
C ASN A 210 -13.07 7.82 10.80
N ILE A 211 -14.25 7.52 10.27
CA ILE A 211 -14.47 6.37 9.38
C ILE A 211 -15.19 6.88 8.12
N PHE A 212 -14.69 6.42 6.97
CA PHE A 212 -15.37 6.60 5.69
C PHE A 212 -15.39 5.25 4.97
N THR A 213 -16.53 4.87 4.43
CA THR A 213 -16.68 3.67 3.59
C THR A 213 -17.23 4.06 2.23
N SER A 214 -16.82 3.33 1.20
CA SER A 214 -17.30 3.47 -0.16
C SER A 214 -17.71 2.11 -0.71
N ASN A 215 -18.85 2.08 -1.40
CA ASN A 215 -19.28 0.91 -2.15
C ASN A 215 -18.61 0.80 -3.54
N ASP A 216 -17.80 1.77 -3.90
CA ASP A 216 -16.96 1.66 -5.08
C ASP A 216 -15.81 0.67 -4.82
N PHE A 217 -15.52 -0.21 -5.77
CA PHE A 217 -14.38 -1.12 -5.68
C PHE A 217 -13.04 -0.39 -5.56
N GLY A 218 -12.99 0.86 -6.04
CA GLY A 218 -11.85 1.75 -5.86
C GLY A 218 -10.65 1.48 -6.75
N PHE A 219 -10.67 0.43 -7.59
CA PHE A 219 -9.60 0.17 -8.56
C PHE A 219 -10.03 0.50 -9.99
N PRO A 220 -9.09 0.97 -10.83
CA PRO A 220 -9.41 1.34 -12.20
C PRO A 220 -9.69 0.10 -13.06
N THR A 221 -10.70 0.20 -13.91
CA THR A 221 -11.11 -0.87 -14.85
C THR A 221 -11.16 -0.40 -16.29
N ASP A 222 -11.01 0.90 -16.52
CA ASP A 222 -10.96 1.55 -17.82
C ASP A 222 -9.99 2.75 -17.79
N ILE A 223 -9.70 3.32 -18.98
CA ILE A 223 -8.72 4.40 -19.13
C ILE A 223 -9.06 5.65 -18.31
N PHE A 224 -10.34 6.02 -18.21
CA PHE A 224 -10.75 7.20 -17.46
C PHE A 224 -10.61 6.99 -15.96
N SER A 225 -10.95 5.79 -15.50
CA SER A 225 -10.77 5.42 -14.09
C SER A 225 -9.29 5.33 -13.72
N VAL A 226 -8.39 4.91 -14.63
CA VAL A 226 -6.92 4.95 -14.42
C VAL A 226 -6.45 6.39 -14.21
N ILE A 227 -6.91 7.35 -15.02
CA ILE A 227 -6.54 8.76 -14.88
C ILE A 227 -7.03 9.32 -13.55
N LYS A 228 -8.27 9.05 -13.19
CA LYS A 228 -8.86 9.48 -11.91
C LYS A 228 -8.12 8.85 -10.70
N HIS A 229 -7.76 7.59 -10.79
CA HIS A 229 -7.09 6.84 -9.74
C HIS A 229 -5.68 7.38 -9.45
N ASN A 230 -4.92 7.73 -10.47
CA ASN A 230 -3.54 8.23 -10.34
C ASN A 230 -3.45 9.77 -10.18
N GLY A 231 -4.52 10.50 -10.41
CA GLY A 231 -4.57 11.95 -10.25
C GLY A 231 -3.79 12.76 -11.30
N SER A 232 -3.14 12.10 -12.27
CA SER A 232 -2.34 12.75 -13.31
C SER A 232 -2.55 12.08 -14.66
N PHE A 233 -2.86 12.89 -15.69
CA PHE A 233 -3.00 12.41 -17.07
C PHE A 233 -1.66 11.88 -17.61
N VAL A 234 -0.56 12.59 -17.35
CA VAL A 234 0.77 12.22 -17.85
C VAL A 234 1.24 10.89 -17.26
N GLU A 235 1.09 10.72 -15.93
CA GLU A 235 1.42 9.46 -15.24
C GLU A 235 0.53 8.32 -15.73
N SER A 236 -0.76 8.57 -15.90
CA SER A 236 -1.70 7.56 -16.40
C SER A 236 -1.37 7.14 -17.84
N MET A 237 -0.94 8.05 -18.71
CA MET A 237 -0.50 7.72 -20.06
C MET A 237 0.80 6.90 -20.07
N LYS A 238 1.77 7.24 -19.19
CA LYS A 238 2.97 6.41 -18.99
C LYS A 238 2.59 5.01 -18.54
N LEU A 239 1.69 4.90 -17.58
CA LEU A 239 1.19 3.64 -17.05
C LEU A 239 0.55 2.79 -18.14
N LEU A 240 -0.30 3.38 -18.99
CA LEU A 240 -0.93 2.71 -20.13
C LEU A 240 0.10 2.22 -21.15
N MET A 241 1.11 3.03 -21.47
CA MET A 241 2.21 2.61 -22.34
C MET A 241 2.99 1.43 -21.75
N LEU A 242 3.27 1.45 -20.45
CA LEU A 242 3.91 0.34 -19.74
C LEU A 242 3.04 -0.92 -19.76
N MET A 243 1.74 -0.80 -19.54
CA MET A 243 0.80 -1.92 -19.65
C MET A 243 0.79 -2.53 -21.06
N MET A 244 0.79 -1.69 -22.10
CA MET A 244 0.81 -2.15 -23.49
C MET A 244 2.13 -2.84 -23.86
N SER A 245 3.25 -2.34 -23.38
CA SER A 245 4.58 -2.88 -23.69
C SER A 245 4.97 -4.12 -22.86
N ARG A 246 4.57 -4.15 -21.58
CA ARG A 246 4.94 -5.21 -20.64
C ARG A 246 3.81 -6.19 -20.34
N GLY A 247 2.55 -5.76 -20.42
CA GLY A 247 1.40 -6.56 -20.02
C GLY A 247 1.27 -7.89 -20.76
N ASN A 248 1.64 -7.91 -22.05
CA ASN A 248 1.62 -9.14 -22.86
C ASN A 248 2.70 -10.14 -22.41
N ARG A 249 3.89 -9.67 -22.01
CA ARG A 249 5.02 -10.54 -21.59
C ARG A 249 4.75 -11.24 -20.26
N ILE A 250 4.11 -10.55 -19.30
CA ILE A 250 3.88 -11.07 -17.95
C ILE A 250 2.49 -11.64 -17.75
N ASN A 251 1.68 -11.67 -18.83
CA ASN A 251 0.29 -12.13 -18.79
C ASN A 251 -0.51 -11.44 -17.66
N LEU A 252 -0.28 -10.13 -17.49
CA LEU A 252 -0.84 -9.34 -16.38
C LEU A 252 -2.36 -9.41 -16.35
N THR A 253 -3.02 -9.35 -17.50
CA THR A 253 -4.47 -9.44 -17.62
C THR A 253 -5.03 -10.71 -16.97
N LYS A 254 -4.40 -11.87 -17.22
CA LYS A 254 -4.82 -13.14 -16.60
C LYS A 254 -4.54 -13.16 -15.10
N ARG A 255 -3.41 -12.60 -14.66
CA ARG A 255 -3.04 -12.56 -13.25
C ARG A 255 -3.90 -11.59 -12.43
N THR A 256 -4.47 -10.54 -13.07
CA THR A 256 -5.35 -9.56 -12.43
C THR A 256 -6.83 -9.76 -12.74
N GLU A 257 -7.21 -10.83 -13.43
CA GLU A 257 -8.60 -11.15 -13.78
C GLU A 257 -9.51 -11.21 -12.53
N HIS A 258 -8.96 -11.63 -11.39
CA HIS A 258 -9.67 -11.65 -10.11
C HIS A 258 -10.13 -10.27 -9.65
N LEU A 259 -9.41 -9.19 -9.96
CA LEU A 259 -9.83 -7.81 -9.60
C LEU A 259 -11.11 -7.44 -10.34
N ARG A 260 -11.23 -7.81 -11.61
CA ARG A 260 -12.45 -7.60 -12.37
C ARG A 260 -13.62 -8.40 -11.79
N TRP A 261 -13.37 -9.67 -11.49
CA TRP A 261 -14.37 -10.52 -10.90
C TRP A 261 -14.81 -10.06 -9.50
N MET A 262 -13.88 -9.59 -8.65
CA MET A 262 -14.19 -8.95 -7.37
C MET A 262 -15.10 -7.73 -7.56
N LYS A 263 -14.80 -6.87 -8.54
CA LYS A 263 -15.64 -5.72 -8.90
C LYS A 263 -17.02 -6.15 -9.35
N ASP A 264 -17.10 -7.12 -10.28
CA ASP A 264 -18.35 -7.55 -10.88
C ASP A 264 -19.29 -8.23 -9.86
N SER A 265 -18.75 -8.71 -8.73
CA SER A 265 -19.55 -9.23 -7.61
C SER A 265 -20.44 -8.17 -6.95
N GLY A 266 -20.04 -6.89 -7.01
CA GLY A 266 -20.73 -5.79 -6.34
C GLY A 266 -20.69 -5.84 -4.81
N LYS A 267 -19.92 -6.78 -4.22
CA LYS A 267 -19.89 -7.05 -2.76
C LYS A 267 -18.64 -6.47 -2.06
N ILE A 268 -17.75 -5.82 -2.82
CA ILE A 268 -16.49 -5.30 -2.31
C ILE A 268 -16.44 -3.79 -2.52
N GLY A 269 -16.09 -3.10 -1.46
CA GLY A 269 -15.79 -1.67 -1.45
C GLY A 269 -14.49 -1.42 -0.69
N TYR A 270 -14.32 -0.21 -0.18
CA TYR A 270 -13.17 0.12 0.67
C TYR A 270 -13.53 1.03 1.83
N GLY A 271 -12.72 0.97 2.88
CA GLY A 271 -12.79 1.83 4.04
C GLY A 271 -11.54 2.70 4.17
N ILE A 272 -11.73 3.90 4.73
CA ILE A 272 -10.68 4.79 5.21
C ILE A 272 -10.93 4.98 6.69
N TYR A 273 -9.94 4.65 7.50
CA TYR A 273 -10.06 4.59 8.95
C TYR A 273 -9.03 5.53 9.58
N VAL A 274 -9.44 6.29 10.57
CA VAL A 274 -8.53 7.09 11.41
C VAL A 274 -8.83 6.83 12.87
N PHE A 275 -7.78 6.49 13.59
CA PHE A 275 -7.81 6.19 15.01
C PHE A 275 -6.79 7.05 15.75
N GLU A 276 -7.02 7.25 17.04
CA GLU A 276 -6.11 7.91 17.98
C GLU A 276 -5.70 6.92 19.06
N LYS A 277 -4.41 6.90 19.42
CA LYS A 277 -3.93 6.13 20.56
C LYS A 277 -4.24 6.88 21.86
N ILE A 278 -4.98 6.22 22.74
CA ILE A 278 -5.35 6.75 24.08
C ILE A 278 -4.13 6.75 25.01
#